data_416bf07d74df166703315f08ce15ae0c
#
_entry.id   416bf07d74df166703315f08ce15ae0c
#
_cell.length_a   1.000
_cell.length_b   1.000
_cell.length_c   1.000
_cell.angle_alpha   90.00
_cell.angle_beta   90.00
_cell.angle_gamma   90.00
#
_symmetry.space_group_name_H-M   'P 1'
#
loop_
_entity.id
_entity.type
_entity.pdbx_description
1 polymer ?
#
loop_
_entity_poly.entity_id
_entity_poly.type
_entity_poly.pdbx_seq_one_letter_code
_entity_poly.pdbx_strand_id
1 'polypeptide(L)'
;MKKNGMDKLFDKYMKKIQSGDTKAMNEIALIFQNNYEDENAEKWFLKAIEAGDYSYANNLGYLYASRHDFENAEKYYQIAIKNNDYDALNNLAILCEQYGKIEEAEKYYLESAEKNCEGAEKNLLMFYNSTNQIEKAKDLYLHLAWKNDIDAMNRLGMIFGNEGNFKESEKWFLKAAALGDEHAKNNLKILKENVKK
;
A
#
# COMPACT_ATOMS: atom_id res chain seq x y z
N MET A 1 35.01 -9.18 -28.80
CA MET A 1 34.53 -9.36 -27.44
C MET A 1 33.15 -10.02 -27.49
N LYS A 2 32.90 -11.11 -26.74
CA LYS A 2 31.55 -11.69 -26.66
C LYS A 2 30.68 -10.70 -25.90
N LYS A 3 29.58 -10.21 -26.52
CA LYS A 3 28.56 -9.41 -25.82
C LYS A 3 28.09 -10.18 -24.60
N ASN A 4 28.08 -9.51 -23.47
CA ASN A 4 27.59 -10.09 -22.24
C ASN A 4 26.06 -10.36 -22.37
N GLY A 5 25.44 -11.14 -21.47
CA GLY A 5 24.02 -11.49 -21.59
C GLY A 5 23.10 -10.28 -21.59
N MET A 6 23.49 -9.21 -20.88
CA MET A 6 22.78 -7.93 -20.77
C MET A 6 22.77 -7.18 -22.12
N ASP A 7 23.93 -7.12 -22.82
CA ASP A 7 24.00 -6.47 -24.13
C ASP A 7 23.08 -7.14 -25.16
N LYS A 8 23.01 -8.47 -25.13
CA LYS A 8 22.11 -9.23 -26.03
C LYS A 8 20.63 -8.97 -25.73
N LEU A 9 20.29 -8.87 -24.44
CA LEU A 9 18.94 -8.57 -23.99
C LEU A 9 18.53 -7.17 -24.40
N PHE A 10 19.40 -6.19 -24.19
CA PHE A 10 19.19 -4.81 -24.59
C PHE A 10 19.01 -4.69 -26.12
N ASP A 11 19.88 -5.34 -26.93
CA ASP A 11 19.72 -5.36 -28.38
C ASP A 11 18.38 -5.96 -28.83
N LYS A 12 17.89 -6.99 -28.11
CA LYS A 12 16.59 -7.59 -28.38
C LYS A 12 15.44 -6.59 -28.16
N TYR A 13 15.45 -5.87 -27.03
CA TYR A 13 14.44 -4.87 -26.73
C TYR A 13 14.50 -3.69 -27.70
N MET A 14 15.70 -3.22 -28.05
CA MET A 14 15.90 -2.14 -29.01
C MET A 14 15.28 -2.47 -30.37
N LYS A 15 15.38 -3.72 -30.84
CA LYS A 15 14.72 -4.16 -32.07
C LYS A 15 13.20 -4.11 -31.96
N LYS A 16 12.64 -4.51 -30.84
CA LYS A 16 11.19 -4.43 -30.56
C LYS A 16 10.72 -2.98 -30.55
N ILE A 17 11.46 -2.08 -29.88
CA ILE A 17 11.14 -0.64 -29.86
C ILE A 17 11.14 -0.03 -31.25
N GLN A 18 12.13 -0.39 -32.09
CA GLN A 18 12.20 0.06 -33.48
C GLN A 18 11.00 -0.42 -34.32
N SER A 19 10.37 -1.54 -33.94
CA SER A 19 9.13 -2.04 -34.55
C SER A 19 7.84 -1.45 -33.93
N GLY A 20 7.96 -0.49 -32.98
CA GLY A 20 6.81 0.19 -32.37
C GLY A 20 6.26 -0.48 -31.12
N ASP A 21 6.99 -1.44 -30.54
CA ASP A 21 6.58 -2.10 -29.28
C ASP A 21 6.88 -1.21 -28.07
N THR A 22 5.88 -0.46 -27.60
CA THR A 22 6.00 0.43 -26.44
C THR A 22 6.22 -0.32 -25.12
N LYS A 23 5.71 -1.55 -25.01
CA LYS A 23 5.91 -2.39 -23.82
C LYS A 23 7.39 -2.71 -23.62
N ALA A 24 8.14 -2.85 -24.71
CA ALA A 24 9.59 -3.08 -24.63
C ALA A 24 10.35 -1.90 -24.01
N MET A 25 9.81 -0.67 -24.07
CA MET A 25 10.40 0.49 -23.38
C MET A 25 10.26 0.37 -21.88
N ASN A 26 9.08 -0.04 -21.41
CA ASN A 26 8.83 -0.27 -19.99
C ASN A 26 9.65 -1.45 -19.45
N GLU A 27 9.80 -2.53 -20.24
CA GLU A 27 10.64 -3.68 -19.85
C GLU A 27 12.12 -3.29 -19.69
N ILE A 28 12.65 -2.44 -20.57
CA ILE A 28 13.99 -1.87 -20.43
C ILE A 28 14.07 -0.97 -19.18
N ALA A 29 13.07 -0.13 -18.95
CA ALA A 29 13.04 0.74 -17.78
C ALA A 29 13.12 -0.07 -16.47
N LEU A 30 12.35 -1.16 -16.37
CA LEU A 30 12.40 -2.07 -15.21
C LEU A 30 13.77 -2.73 -15.03
N ILE A 31 14.46 -3.08 -16.13
CA ILE A 31 15.80 -3.63 -16.04
C ILE A 31 16.77 -2.61 -15.44
N PHE A 32 16.70 -1.34 -15.87
CA PHE A 32 17.51 -0.27 -15.29
C PHE A 32 17.15 -0.01 -13.83
N GLN A 33 15.88 0.05 -13.48
CA GLN A 33 15.41 0.25 -12.10
C GLN A 33 15.92 -0.87 -11.18
N ASN A 34 15.86 -2.13 -11.61
CA ASN A 34 16.36 -3.27 -10.84
C ASN A 34 17.87 -3.27 -10.67
N ASN A 35 18.61 -2.56 -11.52
CA ASN A 35 20.05 -2.36 -11.42
C ASN A 35 20.42 -1.06 -10.70
N TYR A 36 19.46 -0.36 -10.11
CA TYR A 36 19.66 0.95 -9.45
C TYR A 36 20.17 2.04 -10.40
N GLU A 37 19.85 1.92 -11.68
CA GLU A 37 20.15 2.91 -12.71
C GLU A 37 18.95 3.83 -12.98
N ASP A 38 18.51 4.52 -11.94
CA ASP A 38 17.24 5.26 -11.90
C ASP A 38 17.09 6.31 -13.00
N GLU A 39 18.18 7.01 -13.39
CA GLU A 39 18.13 7.98 -14.47
C GLU A 39 17.85 7.35 -15.84
N ASN A 40 18.38 6.14 -16.07
CA ASN A 40 18.11 5.40 -17.29
C ASN A 40 16.70 4.83 -17.28
N ALA A 41 16.22 4.33 -16.12
CA ALA A 41 14.85 3.86 -15.95
C ALA A 41 13.85 4.99 -16.25
N GLU A 42 14.04 6.17 -15.65
CA GLU A 42 13.22 7.35 -15.89
C GLU A 42 13.09 7.69 -17.37
N LYS A 43 14.22 7.77 -18.09
CA LYS A 43 14.23 8.08 -19.53
C LYS A 43 13.36 7.12 -20.33
N TRP A 44 13.38 5.83 -19.98
CA TRP A 44 12.63 4.82 -20.71
C TRP A 44 11.14 4.80 -20.33
N PHE A 45 10.80 5.01 -19.06
CA PHE A 45 9.39 5.19 -18.66
C PHE A 45 8.78 6.42 -19.31
N LEU A 46 9.51 7.55 -19.38
CA LEU A 46 9.04 8.76 -20.04
C LEU A 46 8.78 8.52 -21.53
N LYS A 47 9.68 7.82 -22.23
CA LYS A 47 9.47 7.47 -23.66
C LYS A 47 8.25 6.57 -23.86
N ALA A 48 7.99 5.63 -22.96
CA ALA A 48 6.79 4.79 -23.03
C ALA A 48 5.52 5.63 -22.86
N ILE A 49 5.51 6.54 -21.87
CA ILE A 49 4.39 7.45 -21.64
C ILE A 49 4.15 8.38 -22.82
N GLU A 50 5.21 8.95 -23.43
CA GLU A 50 5.13 9.76 -24.65
C GLU A 50 4.56 8.98 -25.84
N ALA A 51 4.82 7.69 -25.90
CA ALA A 51 4.26 6.76 -26.87
C ALA A 51 2.84 6.27 -26.54
N GLY A 52 2.23 6.76 -25.43
CA GLY A 52 0.87 6.42 -24.99
C GLY A 52 0.75 5.15 -24.15
N ASP A 53 1.86 4.58 -23.71
CA ASP A 53 1.86 3.43 -22.78
C ASP A 53 2.05 3.89 -21.34
N TYR A 54 0.95 3.92 -20.58
CA TYR A 54 0.90 4.37 -19.19
C TYR A 54 1.04 3.23 -18.16
N SER A 55 1.29 1.99 -18.62
CA SER A 55 1.28 0.79 -17.78
C SER A 55 2.23 0.87 -16.57
N TYR A 56 3.25 1.71 -16.63
CA TYR A 56 4.25 1.87 -15.57
C TYR A 56 4.37 3.31 -15.06
N ALA A 57 3.31 4.09 -15.22
CA ALA A 57 3.29 5.45 -14.68
C ALA A 57 3.44 5.46 -13.14
N ASN A 58 2.90 4.45 -12.46
CA ASN A 58 3.07 4.23 -11.03
C ASN A 58 4.55 4.03 -10.63
N ASN A 59 5.30 3.25 -11.41
CA ASN A 59 6.74 3.05 -11.18
C ASN A 59 7.52 4.35 -11.33
N LEU A 60 7.16 5.18 -12.32
CA LEU A 60 7.79 6.47 -12.51
C LEU A 60 7.44 7.43 -11.35
N GLY A 61 6.20 7.41 -10.87
CA GLY A 61 5.79 8.13 -9.66
C GLY A 61 6.64 7.72 -8.45
N TYR A 62 6.86 6.43 -8.27
CA TYR A 62 7.72 5.90 -7.21
C TYR A 62 9.18 6.38 -7.33
N LEU A 63 9.76 6.42 -8.53
CA LEU A 63 11.11 6.95 -8.75
C LEU A 63 11.22 8.41 -8.32
N TYR A 64 10.25 9.24 -8.65
CA TYR A 64 10.24 10.65 -8.22
C TYR A 64 10.01 10.78 -6.72
N ALA A 65 9.13 9.97 -6.12
CA ALA A 65 8.90 9.94 -4.68
C ALA A 65 10.18 9.58 -3.90
N SER A 66 10.96 8.60 -4.38
CA SER A 66 12.23 8.19 -3.77
C SER A 66 13.30 9.31 -3.80
N ARG A 67 13.18 10.25 -4.73
CA ARG A 67 14.04 11.43 -4.85
C ARG A 67 13.47 12.67 -4.16
N HIS A 68 12.37 12.52 -3.42
CA HIS A 68 11.63 13.62 -2.77
C HIS A 68 11.09 14.68 -3.75
N ASP A 69 10.88 14.33 -5.01
CA ASP A 69 10.23 15.18 -6.01
C ASP A 69 8.71 14.94 -5.95
N PHE A 70 8.06 15.61 -4.98
CA PHE A 70 6.64 15.47 -4.71
C PHE A 70 5.78 15.76 -5.94
N GLU A 71 6.07 16.87 -6.65
CA GLU A 71 5.25 17.34 -7.76
C GLU A 71 5.19 16.33 -8.92
N ASN A 72 6.35 15.81 -9.32
CA ASN A 72 6.40 14.81 -10.36
C ASN A 72 5.86 13.46 -9.89
N ALA A 73 6.11 13.06 -8.63
CA ALA A 73 5.54 11.83 -8.07
C ALA A 73 4.00 11.87 -8.10
N GLU A 74 3.39 12.93 -7.59
CA GLU A 74 1.94 13.13 -7.61
C GLU A 74 1.39 13.08 -9.03
N LYS A 75 2.01 13.80 -9.96
CA LYS A 75 1.62 13.82 -11.38
C LYS A 75 1.55 12.42 -11.99
N TYR A 76 2.58 11.60 -11.80
CA TYR A 76 2.64 10.29 -12.43
C TYR A 76 1.77 9.25 -11.71
N TYR A 77 1.58 9.33 -10.40
CA TYR A 77 0.56 8.55 -9.70
C TYR A 77 -0.85 8.89 -10.19
N GLN A 78 -1.17 10.17 -10.41
CA GLN A 78 -2.47 10.55 -10.98
C GLN A 78 -2.66 10.06 -12.42
N ILE A 79 -1.60 10.01 -13.23
CA ILE A 79 -1.65 9.41 -14.57
C ILE A 79 -1.94 7.91 -14.46
N ALA A 80 -1.30 7.19 -13.54
CA ALA A 80 -1.54 5.78 -13.30
C ALA A 80 -3.01 5.52 -12.92
N ILE A 81 -3.53 6.28 -11.94
CA ILE A 81 -4.93 6.17 -11.48
C ILE A 81 -5.92 6.40 -12.63
N LYS A 82 -5.70 7.43 -13.46
CA LYS A 82 -6.54 7.72 -14.63
C LYS A 82 -6.54 6.58 -15.66
N ASN A 83 -5.50 5.76 -15.67
CA ASN A 83 -5.36 4.58 -16.53
C ASN A 83 -5.68 3.27 -15.80
N ASN A 84 -6.43 3.35 -14.70
CA ASN A 84 -6.95 2.23 -13.90
C ASN A 84 -5.88 1.42 -13.13
N ASP A 85 -4.68 1.96 -12.97
CA ASP A 85 -3.70 1.43 -12.03
C ASP A 85 -3.98 2.03 -10.63
N TYR A 86 -4.90 1.38 -9.90
CA TYR A 86 -5.36 1.85 -8.60
C TYR A 86 -4.36 1.57 -7.46
N ASP A 87 -3.33 0.76 -7.68
CA ASP A 87 -2.25 0.58 -6.69
C ASP A 87 -1.51 1.90 -6.44
N ALA A 88 -1.52 2.80 -7.42
CA ALA A 88 -1.00 4.15 -7.27
C ALA A 88 -1.73 5.01 -6.22
N LEU A 89 -2.99 4.67 -5.86
CA LEU A 89 -3.73 5.36 -4.78
C LEU A 89 -3.02 5.20 -3.43
N ASN A 90 -2.58 3.99 -3.09
CA ASN A 90 -1.82 3.77 -1.86
C ASN A 90 -0.51 4.55 -1.86
N ASN A 91 0.22 4.53 -2.96
CA ASN A 91 1.48 5.24 -3.09
C ASN A 91 1.29 6.76 -2.97
N LEU A 92 0.23 7.28 -3.59
CA LEU A 92 -0.12 8.70 -3.49
C LEU A 92 -0.57 9.08 -2.07
N ALA A 93 -1.31 8.22 -1.38
CA ALA A 93 -1.70 8.43 0.01
C ALA A 93 -0.46 8.51 0.93
N ILE A 94 0.48 7.57 0.79
CA ILE A 94 1.75 7.56 1.54
C ILE A 94 2.55 8.85 1.25
N LEU A 95 2.60 9.26 -0.02
CA LEU A 95 3.28 10.49 -0.41
C LEU A 95 2.64 11.71 0.27
N CYS A 96 1.31 11.82 0.27
CA CYS A 96 0.58 12.89 0.95
C CYS A 96 0.84 12.88 2.47
N GLU A 97 0.85 11.70 3.11
CA GLU A 97 1.16 11.54 4.54
C GLU A 97 2.58 12.05 4.86
N GLN A 98 3.59 11.69 4.06
CA GLN A 98 4.98 12.13 4.23
C GLN A 98 5.14 13.65 4.14
N TYR A 99 4.30 14.31 3.36
CA TYR A 99 4.31 15.77 3.20
C TYR A 99 3.28 16.49 4.09
N GLY A 100 2.69 15.77 5.07
CA GLY A 100 1.77 16.35 6.06
C GLY A 100 0.39 16.73 5.51
N LYS A 101 0.04 16.28 4.30
CA LYS A 101 -1.28 16.49 3.68
C LYS A 101 -2.26 15.40 4.17
N ILE A 102 -2.62 15.48 5.44
CA ILE A 102 -3.34 14.40 6.16
C ILE A 102 -4.73 14.13 5.58
N GLU A 103 -5.49 15.17 5.23
CA GLU A 103 -6.82 15.02 4.66
C GLU A 103 -6.80 14.39 3.26
N GLU A 104 -5.81 14.76 2.46
CA GLU A 104 -5.60 14.18 1.11
C GLU A 104 -5.15 12.72 1.21
N ALA A 105 -4.25 12.42 2.17
CA ALA A 105 -3.81 11.05 2.44
C ALA A 105 -5.00 10.16 2.82
N GLU A 106 -5.85 10.59 3.75
CA GLU A 106 -7.06 9.86 4.14
C GLU A 106 -7.96 9.57 2.94
N LYS A 107 -8.20 10.59 2.12
CA LYS A 107 -9.03 10.45 0.92
C LYS A 107 -8.50 9.36 -0.01
N TYR A 108 -7.20 9.36 -0.30
CA TYR A 108 -6.61 8.36 -1.21
C TYR A 108 -6.56 6.96 -0.60
N TYR A 109 -6.33 6.82 0.73
CA TYR A 109 -6.43 5.53 1.40
C TYR A 109 -7.85 4.96 1.36
N LEU A 110 -8.87 5.80 1.57
CA LEU A 110 -10.28 5.39 1.47
C LEU A 110 -10.61 4.96 0.04
N GLU A 111 -10.23 5.75 -0.97
CA GLU A 111 -10.46 5.41 -2.37
C GLU A 111 -9.77 4.09 -2.75
N SER A 112 -8.54 3.85 -2.25
CA SER A 112 -7.84 2.58 -2.44
C SER A 112 -8.60 1.40 -1.84
N ALA A 113 -9.16 1.55 -0.64
CA ALA A 113 -9.98 0.53 0.02
C ALA A 113 -11.27 0.27 -0.76
N GLU A 114 -11.94 1.31 -1.26
CA GLU A 114 -13.15 1.19 -2.11
C GLU A 114 -12.87 0.45 -3.43
N LYS A 115 -11.68 0.64 -3.98
CA LYS A 115 -11.22 -0.10 -5.18
C LYS A 115 -10.75 -1.52 -4.89
N ASN A 116 -10.76 -1.94 -3.62
CA ASN A 116 -10.25 -3.23 -3.16
C ASN A 116 -8.79 -3.50 -3.56
N CYS A 117 -7.94 -2.47 -3.55
CA CYS A 117 -6.51 -2.64 -3.78
C CYS A 117 -5.91 -3.53 -2.70
N GLU A 118 -4.87 -4.30 -3.07
CA GLU A 118 -4.22 -5.20 -2.12
C GLU A 118 -3.64 -4.42 -0.92
N GLY A 119 -3.96 -4.87 0.27
CA GLY A 119 -3.48 -4.25 1.50
C GLY A 119 -4.08 -2.88 1.86
N ALA A 120 -5.01 -2.35 1.08
CA ALA A 120 -5.56 -1.00 1.27
C ALA A 120 -6.18 -0.79 2.66
N GLU A 121 -7.01 -1.72 3.13
CA GLU A 121 -7.63 -1.65 4.47
C GLU A 121 -6.57 -1.66 5.58
N LYS A 122 -5.48 -2.41 5.39
CA LYS A 122 -4.35 -2.45 6.34
C LYS A 122 -3.59 -1.12 6.36
N ASN A 123 -3.34 -0.54 5.20
CA ASN A 123 -2.66 0.76 5.09
C ASN A 123 -3.52 1.87 5.71
N LEU A 124 -4.83 1.86 5.48
CA LEU A 124 -5.76 2.78 6.11
C LEU A 124 -5.79 2.63 7.64
N LEU A 125 -5.74 1.39 8.16
CA LEU A 125 -5.61 1.17 9.60
C LEU A 125 -4.29 1.73 10.17
N MET A 126 -3.18 1.51 9.47
CA MET A 126 -1.89 2.06 9.88
C MET A 126 -1.94 3.59 9.93
N PHE A 127 -2.54 4.21 8.92
CA PHE A 127 -2.74 5.66 8.86
C PHE A 127 -3.61 6.16 10.02
N TYR A 128 -4.76 5.55 10.31
CA TYR A 128 -5.60 5.96 11.44
C TYR A 128 -4.90 5.80 12.78
N ASN A 129 -4.10 4.74 12.96
CA ASN A 129 -3.33 4.55 14.18
C ASN A 129 -2.18 5.58 14.31
N SER A 130 -1.45 5.88 13.22
CA SER A 130 -0.35 6.87 13.22
C SER A 130 -0.85 8.29 13.48
N THR A 131 -2.05 8.61 13.01
CA THR A 131 -2.69 9.92 13.18
C THR A 131 -3.59 10.01 14.43
N ASN A 132 -3.59 8.97 15.28
CA ASN A 132 -4.41 8.88 16.50
C ASN A 132 -5.93 9.04 16.26
N GLN A 133 -6.43 8.60 15.11
CA GLN A 133 -7.85 8.61 14.77
C GLN A 133 -8.54 7.33 15.26
N ILE A 134 -8.58 7.15 16.59
CA ILE A 134 -8.95 5.87 17.24
C ILE A 134 -10.36 5.41 16.85
N GLU A 135 -11.35 6.31 16.78
CA GLU A 135 -12.72 5.93 16.43
C GLU A 135 -12.82 5.42 14.98
N LYS A 136 -12.15 6.06 14.03
CA LYS A 136 -12.11 5.57 12.63
C LYS A 136 -11.38 4.23 12.51
N ALA A 137 -10.29 4.06 13.24
CA ALA A 137 -9.61 2.77 13.31
C ALA A 137 -10.51 1.67 13.89
N LYS A 138 -11.28 1.98 14.94
CA LYS A 138 -12.24 1.07 15.59
C LYS A 138 -13.35 0.63 14.64
N ASP A 139 -13.91 1.57 13.87
CA ASP A 139 -14.93 1.26 12.87
C ASP A 139 -14.38 0.32 11.78
N LEU A 140 -13.17 0.57 11.32
CA LEU A 140 -12.51 -0.29 10.33
C LEU A 140 -12.14 -1.66 10.93
N TYR A 141 -11.69 -1.73 12.19
CA TYR A 141 -11.50 -3.01 12.87
C TYR A 141 -12.80 -3.79 13.02
N LEU A 142 -13.95 -3.12 13.31
CA LEU A 142 -15.25 -3.76 13.34
C LEU A 142 -15.60 -4.38 11.97
N HIS A 143 -15.39 -3.64 10.89
CA HIS A 143 -15.61 -4.15 9.54
C HIS A 143 -14.76 -5.39 9.24
N LEU A 144 -13.46 -5.36 9.56
CA LEU A 144 -12.54 -6.49 9.34
C LEU A 144 -12.89 -7.69 10.24
N ALA A 145 -13.25 -7.45 11.50
CA ALA A 145 -13.67 -8.51 12.42
C ALA A 145 -14.93 -9.24 11.94
N TRP A 146 -15.85 -8.57 11.25
CA TRP A 146 -16.99 -9.21 10.59
C TRP A 146 -16.58 -10.08 9.41
N LYS A 147 -15.40 -9.83 8.80
CA LYS A 147 -14.77 -10.69 7.79
C LYS A 147 -13.93 -11.83 8.43
N ASN A 148 -14.03 -12.05 9.74
CA ASN A 148 -13.25 -13.02 10.52
C ASN A 148 -11.75 -12.72 10.59
N ASP A 149 -11.35 -11.47 10.48
CA ASP A 149 -9.97 -11.07 10.74
C ASP A 149 -9.65 -11.18 12.24
N ILE A 150 -8.76 -12.09 12.60
CA ILE A 150 -8.38 -12.41 13.98
C ILE A 150 -7.64 -11.25 14.62
N ASP A 151 -6.74 -10.59 13.88
CA ASP A 151 -5.99 -9.45 14.38
C ASP A 151 -6.91 -8.27 14.70
N ALA A 152 -7.90 -8.02 13.85
CA ALA A 152 -8.91 -7.00 14.09
C ALA A 152 -9.75 -7.31 15.35
N MET A 153 -10.15 -8.56 15.57
CA MET A 153 -10.85 -8.97 16.79
C MET A 153 -10.00 -8.74 18.03
N ASN A 154 -8.71 -9.09 17.99
CA ASN A 154 -7.79 -8.84 19.12
C ASN A 154 -7.65 -7.33 19.40
N ARG A 155 -7.49 -6.52 18.36
CA ARG A 155 -7.40 -5.06 18.48
C ARG A 155 -8.65 -4.46 19.11
N LEU A 156 -9.85 -4.90 18.67
CA LEU A 156 -11.11 -4.49 19.29
C LEU A 156 -11.18 -4.87 20.77
N GLY A 157 -10.78 -6.08 21.13
CA GLY A 157 -10.70 -6.51 22.52
C GLY A 157 -9.83 -5.58 23.36
N MET A 158 -8.68 -5.19 22.85
CA MET A 158 -7.77 -4.25 23.53
C MET A 158 -8.39 -2.84 23.63
N ILE A 159 -8.95 -2.31 22.55
CA ILE A 159 -9.58 -0.98 22.52
C ILE A 159 -10.70 -0.91 23.56
N PHE A 160 -11.65 -1.85 23.52
CA PHE A 160 -12.75 -1.89 24.48
C PHE A 160 -12.29 -2.10 25.94
N GLY A 161 -11.22 -2.87 26.14
CA GLY A 161 -10.60 -3.03 27.46
C GLY A 161 -10.03 -1.73 28.01
N ASN A 162 -9.34 -0.96 27.19
CA ASN A 162 -8.80 0.37 27.55
C ASN A 162 -9.91 1.41 27.80
N GLU A 163 -11.04 1.30 27.13
CA GLU A 163 -12.24 2.12 27.36
C GLU A 163 -12.99 1.71 28.64
N GLY A 164 -12.57 0.65 29.34
CA GLY A 164 -13.28 0.11 30.49
C GLY A 164 -14.52 -0.72 30.15
N ASN A 165 -14.78 -0.94 28.85
CA ASN A 165 -15.88 -1.78 28.41
C ASN A 165 -15.47 -3.27 28.38
N PHE A 166 -15.27 -3.81 29.58
CA PHE A 166 -14.73 -5.18 29.74
C PHE A 166 -15.64 -6.26 29.13
N LYS A 167 -16.95 -6.02 29.05
CA LYS A 167 -17.90 -6.96 28.45
C LYS A 167 -17.68 -7.10 26.93
N GLU A 168 -17.55 -6.00 26.21
CA GLU A 168 -17.27 -6.06 24.77
C GLU A 168 -15.83 -6.54 24.53
N SER A 169 -14.86 -6.15 25.36
CA SER A 169 -13.49 -6.66 25.32
C SER A 169 -13.47 -8.18 25.40
N GLU A 170 -14.13 -8.78 26.40
CA GLU A 170 -14.21 -10.23 26.57
C GLU A 170 -14.84 -10.91 25.35
N LYS A 171 -15.93 -10.35 24.82
CA LYS A 171 -16.62 -10.88 23.65
C LYS A 171 -15.72 -10.98 22.42
N TRP A 172 -14.93 -9.94 22.15
CA TRP A 172 -14.05 -9.94 20.99
C TRP A 172 -12.86 -10.88 21.16
N PHE A 173 -12.23 -10.94 22.34
CA PHE A 173 -11.20 -11.92 22.62
C PHE A 173 -11.72 -13.37 22.56
N LEU A 174 -12.96 -13.63 23.02
CA LEU A 174 -13.56 -14.97 22.88
C LEU A 174 -13.75 -15.37 21.42
N LYS A 175 -14.17 -14.45 20.56
CA LYS A 175 -14.31 -14.72 19.12
C LYS A 175 -12.94 -15.08 18.50
N ALA A 176 -11.89 -14.30 18.75
CA ALA A 176 -10.56 -14.58 18.27
C ALA A 176 -10.01 -15.92 18.80
N ALA A 177 -10.20 -16.19 20.09
CA ALA A 177 -9.79 -17.44 20.75
C ALA A 177 -10.52 -18.67 20.17
N ALA A 178 -11.80 -18.53 19.80
CA ALA A 178 -12.57 -19.58 19.14
C ALA A 178 -12.05 -19.92 17.75
N LEU A 179 -11.38 -18.99 17.09
CA LEU A 179 -10.67 -19.19 15.80
C LEU A 179 -9.23 -19.71 16.00
N GLY A 180 -8.85 -20.04 17.24
CA GLY A 180 -7.56 -20.66 17.55
C GLY A 180 -6.45 -19.70 17.94
N ASP A 181 -6.73 -18.41 18.12
CA ASP A 181 -5.70 -17.42 18.47
C ASP A 181 -5.24 -17.56 19.93
N GLU A 182 -3.96 -17.85 20.13
CA GLU A 182 -3.35 -18.01 21.46
C GLU A 182 -3.15 -16.67 22.19
N HIS A 183 -2.95 -15.57 21.44
CA HIS A 183 -2.82 -14.24 22.04
C HIS A 183 -4.15 -13.81 22.65
N ALA A 184 -5.26 -14.08 21.99
CA ALA A 184 -6.58 -13.81 22.52
C ALA A 184 -6.88 -14.60 23.79
N LYS A 185 -6.47 -15.88 23.87
CA LYS A 185 -6.60 -16.70 25.09
C LYS A 185 -5.83 -16.09 26.25
N ASN A 186 -4.61 -15.62 25.99
CA ASN A 186 -3.80 -14.95 27.01
C ASN A 186 -4.41 -13.60 27.44
N ASN A 187 -4.88 -12.79 26.48
CA ASN A 187 -5.54 -11.52 26.76
C ASN A 187 -6.83 -11.70 27.60
N LEU A 188 -7.60 -12.75 27.36
CA LEU A 188 -8.75 -13.12 28.19
C LEU A 188 -8.36 -13.42 29.63
N LYS A 189 -7.26 -14.10 29.86
CA LYS A 189 -6.75 -14.39 31.21
C LYS A 189 -6.41 -13.09 31.93
N ILE A 190 -5.64 -12.21 31.30
CA ILE A 190 -5.26 -10.90 31.84
C ILE A 190 -6.50 -10.04 32.14
N LEU A 191 -7.47 -10.01 31.23
CA LEU A 191 -8.71 -9.25 31.41
C LEU A 191 -9.46 -9.71 32.67
N LYS A 192 -9.59 -11.02 32.85
CA LYS A 192 -10.29 -11.61 34.04
C LYS A 192 -9.57 -11.35 35.36
N GLU A 193 -8.26 -11.24 35.34
CA GLU A 193 -7.46 -10.89 36.53
C GLU A 193 -7.64 -9.40 36.90
N ASN A 194 -7.75 -8.52 35.89
CA ASN A 194 -7.93 -7.08 36.12
C ASN A 194 -9.36 -6.70 36.58
N VAL A 195 -10.38 -7.42 36.12
CA VAL A 195 -11.78 -7.17 36.53
C VAL A 195 -12.08 -7.63 37.94
N LYS A 196 -11.24 -8.49 38.54
CA LYS A 196 -11.38 -8.98 39.94
C LYS A 196 -10.79 -8.05 40.97
N LYS A 197 -10.01 -7.06 40.59
CA LYS A 197 -9.41 -6.03 41.47
C LYS A 197 -10.29 -4.79 41.56
#